data_4c365b3bcf8944dad22f06653bcbc901
#
_entry.id   4c365b3bcf8944dad22f06653bcbc901
#
_cell.length_a   1.000
_cell.length_b   1.000
_cell.length_c   1.000
_cell.angle_alpha   90.00
_cell.angle_beta   90.00
_cell.angle_gamma   90.00
#
_symmetry.space_group_name_H-M   'P 1'
#
loop_
_entity.id
_entity.type
_entity.pdbx_description
1 polymer ?
#
loop_
_entity_poly.entity_id
_entity_poly.type
_entity_poly.pdbx_seq_one_letter_code
_entity_poly.pdbx_strand_id
1 'polypeptide(L)'
;NEVVKTIRTDIEGVASTSADLLPYGKFRIVESEAPDGYLTDGAKPINFTITENGKIVDLTDKAHSIYNQIKRGDIEGVKIGAGTHKRLADVPFRITSKTTDENHVVVTDDNGQFSTSADWASHKHNTNAGKTSEDGIWFGTSTPDDSKGALPYDTYIIEELRSDSNKGFELIPPFEIVVSRNNLVIDLGTLTDEYEKEISIHTTATSKDGEKTILAGKEVTIVDTVKLDGLTKGTKYQLKGWQMLKEENAELIIDGKRVENDYTFVADDEEMKVEISYTFNASALGGKNLVTFEELYDFSNPDEPVKVAEHKDIEDDGQTVLITERIIKIHTTVTDKDGNKELKAGKDVTIIDTVTLEGLEVGTQYKLVGWQMLKEENAELLINGKRVESDYMFTADSET
;
A
#
# COMPACT_ATOMS: atom_id res chain seq x y z
N ASN A 1 49.58 18.50 -41.94
CA ASN A 1 49.46 17.40 -40.95
C ASN A 1 48.66 16.27 -41.61
N GLU A 2 49.25 15.13 -41.74
CA GLU A 2 48.66 13.92 -42.35
C GLU A 2 48.27 12.98 -41.20
N VAL A 3 47.10 12.34 -41.30
CA VAL A 3 46.67 11.30 -40.36
C VAL A 3 47.42 10.00 -40.69
N VAL A 4 48.28 9.57 -39.81
CA VAL A 4 49.05 8.32 -39.97
C VAL A 4 48.20 7.10 -39.67
N LYS A 5 47.44 7.14 -38.59
CA LYS A 5 46.58 6.06 -38.13
C LYS A 5 45.47 6.59 -37.19
N THR A 6 44.30 5.99 -37.28
CA THR A 6 43.27 6.09 -36.26
C THR A 6 43.30 4.84 -35.38
N ILE A 7 43.31 5.02 -34.06
CA ILE A 7 43.26 3.95 -33.05
C ILE A 7 42.05 4.19 -32.16
N ARG A 8 41.56 3.14 -31.54
CA ARG A 8 40.45 3.24 -30.56
C ARG A 8 40.97 2.77 -29.20
N THR A 9 40.49 3.41 -28.16
CA THR A 9 40.72 2.94 -26.80
C THR A 9 39.88 1.70 -26.51
N ASP A 10 40.39 0.85 -25.66
CA ASP A 10 39.65 -0.30 -25.09
C ASP A 10 38.75 0.14 -23.95
N ILE A 11 38.16 -0.84 -23.23
CA ILE A 11 37.26 -0.60 -22.10
C ILE A 11 37.95 0.10 -20.92
N GLU A 12 39.27 0.00 -20.82
CA GLU A 12 40.10 0.65 -19.81
C GLU A 12 40.56 2.06 -20.22
N GLY A 13 40.14 2.50 -21.42
CA GLY A 13 40.50 3.79 -21.97
C GLY A 13 41.90 3.86 -22.53
N VAL A 14 42.53 2.72 -22.80
CA VAL A 14 43.93 2.61 -23.31
C VAL A 14 43.95 2.22 -24.77
N ALA A 15 44.85 2.83 -25.52
CA ALA A 15 45.12 2.45 -26.90
C ALA A 15 46.62 2.32 -27.14
N SER A 16 47.02 1.42 -28.05
CA SER A 16 48.41 1.20 -28.42
C SER A 16 48.59 1.03 -29.93
N THR A 17 49.78 1.23 -30.40
CA THR A 17 50.20 0.95 -31.80
C THR A 17 51.23 -0.15 -31.86
N SER A 18 51.38 -0.79 -33.04
CA SER A 18 52.52 -1.67 -33.26
C SER A 18 53.84 -0.89 -33.27
N ALA A 19 54.91 -1.56 -32.88
CA ALA A 19 56.25 -0.94 -32.70
C ALA A 19 56.86 -0.37 -34.00
N ASP A 20 56.39 -0.79 -35.14
CA ASP A 20 56.91 -0.44 -36.48
C ASP A 20 56.00 0.57 -37.24
N LEU A 21 54.91 1.02 -36.60
CA LEU A 21 53.95 1.90 -37.26
C LEU A 21 54.49 3.33 -37.46
N LEU A 22 55.19 3.86 -36.47
CA LEU A 22 55.61 5.26 -36.44
C LEU A 22 57.13 5.39 -36.70
N PRO A 23 57.55 6.04 -37.78
CA PRO A 23 58.97 6.32 -38.02
C PRO A 23 59.54 7.38 -37.09
N TYR A 24 60.83 7.68 -37.23
CA TYR A 24 61.44 8.87 -36.59
C TYR A 24 60.62 10.14 -36.87
N GLY A 25 60.30 10.91 -35.84
CA GLY A 25 59.60 12.16 -36.06
C GLY A 25 58.82 12.68 -34.84
N LYS A 26 58.15 13.77 -35.05
CA LYS A 26 57.26 14.41 -34.10
C LYS A 26 55.79 14.07 -34.46
N PHE A 27 55.08 13.60 -33.50
CA PHE A 27 53.69 13.20 -33.64
C PHE A 27 52.81 13.85 -32.65
N ARG A 28 51.51 13.85 -32.89
CA ARG A 28 50.50 14.24 -31.93
C ARG A 28 49.30 13.27 -32.01
N ILE A 29 48.74 12.99 -30.87
CA ILE A 29 47.45 12.30 -30.73
C ILE A 29 46.38 13.38 -30.59
N VAL A 30 45.33 13.22 -31.38
CA VAL A 30 44.15 14.10 -31.33
C VAL A 30 42.94 13.20 -31.25
N GLU A 31 42.06 13.45 -30.28
CA GLU A 31 40.79 12.77 -30.24
C GLU A 31 39.89 13.29 -31.38
N SER A 32 39.39 12.39 -32.20
CA SER A 32 38.50 12.70 -33.33
C SER A 32 37.04 12.39 -33.04
N GLU A 33 36.77 11.52 -32.09
CA GLU A 33 35.43 11.08 -31.68
C GLU A 33 35.47 10.75 -30.18
N ALA A 34 34.62 11.37 -29.40
CA ALA A 34 34.45 11.06 -27.99
C ALA A 34 33.44 9.92 -27.80
N PRO A 35 33.48 9.19 -26.67
CA PRO A 35 32.43 8.25 -26.30
C PRO A 35 31.05 8.90 -26.23
N ASP A 36 30.01 8.07 -26.36
CA ASP A 36 28.62 8.55 -26.15
C ASP A 36 28.48 9.30 -24.83
N GLY A 37 27.74 10.40 -24.86
CA GLY A 37 27.58 11.25 -23.68
C GLY A 37 28.67 12.29 -23.46
N TYR A 38 29.78 12.26 -24.25
CA TYR A 38 30.89 13.19 -24.12
C TYR A 38 31.09 14.05 -25.37
N LEU A 39 31.84 15.12 -25.20
CA LEU A 39 32.28 16.05 -26.23
C LEU A 39 33.80 15.95 -26.37
N THR A 40 34.30 16.10 -27.59
CA THR A 40 35.72 16.26 -27.83
C THR A 40 36.28 17.62 -27.41
N ASP A 41 35.37 18.57 -27.09
CA ASP A 41 35.75 19.89 -26.60
C ASP A 41 36.50 19.79 -25.27
N GLY A 42 37.69 20.38 -25.22
CA GLY A 42 38.56 20.31 -24.06
C GLY A 42 39.59 19.18 -24.12
N ALA A 43 39.47 18.21 -25.03
CA ALA A 43 40.49 17.20 -25.30
C ALA A 43 41.74 17.86 -25.86
N LYS A 44 42.80 17.93 -25.06
CA LYS A 44 44.07 18.55 -25.50
C LYS A 44 44.90 17.56 -26.29
N PRO A 45 45.48 17.96 -27.47
CA PRO A 45 46.36 17.11 -28.19
C PRO A 45 47.60 16.74 -27.38
N ILE A 46 47.99 15.47 -27.44
CA ILE A 46 49.22 14.95 -26.81
C ILE A 46 50.36 14.98 -27.85
N ASN A 47 51.39 15.74 -27.61
CA ASN A 47 52.57 15.78 -28.49
C ASN A 47 53.66 14.87 -27.95
N PHE A 48 54.27 14.07 -28.85
CA PHE A 48 55.39 13.19 -28.51
C PHE A 48 56.38 13.06 -29.69
N THR A 49 57.52 12.47 -29.40
CA THR A 49 58.55 12.30 -30.41
C THR A 49 59.11 10.87 -30.40
N ILE A 50 59.26 10.26 -31.55
CA ILE A 50 60.00 9.00 -31.74
C ILE A 50 61.44 9.33 -32.06
N THR A 51 62.37 8.92 -31.23
CA THR A 51 63.82 9.23 -31.34
C THR A 51 64.69 8.00 -31.39
N GLU A 52 64.16 6.80 -31.09
CA GLU A 52 64.89 5.56 -31.01
C GLU A 52 64.07 4.43 -31.64
N ASN A 53 64.75 3.55 -32.42
CA ASN A 53 64.13 2.40 -33.06
C ASN A 53 63.74 1.35 -32.01
N GLY A 54 62.50 0.86 -32.09
CA GLY A 54 61.97 -0.20 -31.21
C GLY A 54 61.67 0.27 -29.77
N LYS A 55 61.76 1.56 -29.49
CA LYS A 55 61.45 2.12 -28.16
C LYS A 55 59.93 2.35 -28.05
N ILE A 56 59.39 1.90 -26.94
CA ILE A 56 57.99 2.24 -26.57
C ILE A 56 57.98 3.65 -25.94
N VAL A 57 57.17 4.54 -26.45
CA VAL A 57 56.81 5.80 -25.82
C VAL A 57 55.55 5.59 -25.01
N ASP A 58 55.67 5.50 -23.69
CA ASP A 58 54.58 5.34 -22.78
C ASP A 58 53.93 6.70 -22.49
N LEU A 59 52.61 6.83 -22.77
CA LEU A 59 51.79 8.03 -22.57
C LEU A 59 50.58 7.73 -21.69
N THR A 60 50.65 6.70 -20.85
CA THR A 60 49.55 6.27 -19.98
C THR A 60 49.49 7.01 -18.66
N ASP A 61 50.41 7.94 -18.42
CA ASP A 61 50.40 8.73 -17.19
C ASP A 61 49.34 9.85 -17.18
N LYS A 62 49.07 10.39 -16.00
CA LYS A 62 48.07 11.43 -15.77
C LYS A 62 48.32 12.72 -16.59
N ALA A 63 49.56 13.04 -16.94
CA ALA A 63 49.89 14.25 -17.69
C ALA A 63 49.52 14.12 -19.19
N HIS A 64 49.37 12.89 -19.67
CA HIS A 64 49.01 12.55 -21.04
C HIS A 64 47.60 12.00 -21.19
N SER A 65 46.82 12.01 -20.12
CA SER A 65 45.38 11.61 -20.19
C SER A 65 44.54 12.64 -20.95
N ILE A 66 43.63 12.15 -21.79
CA ILE A 66 42.66 12.96 -22.51
C ILE A 66 41.36 12.97 -21.66
N TYR A 67 40.88 14.15 -21.33
CA TYR A 67 39.65 14.34 -20.57
C TYR A 67 38.58 14.94 -21.46
N ASN A 68 37.44 14.25 -21.54
CA ASN A 68 36.27 14.71 -22.26
C ASN A 68 35.35 15.50 -21.35
N GLN A 69 34.66 16.46 -21.93
CA GLN A 69 33.57 17.14 -21.26
C GLN A 69 32.27 16.33 -21.44
N ILE A 70 31.59 16.03 -20.34
CA ILE A 70 30.26 15.40 -20.41
C ILE A 70 29.27 16.37 -21.04
N LYS A 71 28.42 15.87 -21.92
CA LYS A 71 27.25 16.64 -22.45
C LYS A 71 26.32 16.97 -21.29
N ARG A 72 25.73 18.14 -21.29
CA ARG A 72 24.80 18.59 -20.27
C ARG A 72 23.64 19.33 -20.92
N GLY A 73 22.46 19.20 -20.30
CA GLY A 73 21.24 19.89 -20.72
C GLY A 73 20.43 20.38 -19.52
N ASP A 74 19.29 20.92 -19.81
CA ASP A 74 18.34 21.44 -18.83
C ASP A 74 16.93 20.95 -19.15
N ILE A 75 16.02 21.15 -18.19
CA ILE A 75 14.59 20.92 -18.37
C ILE A 75 13.82 22.16 -17.97
N GLU A 76 12.65 22.32 -18.59
CA GLU A 76 11.67 23.33 -18.21
C GLU A 76 10.25 22.82 -18.42
N GLY A 77 9.29 23.40 -17.72
CA GLY A 77 7.89 23.03 -17.84
C GLY A 77 6.95 24.00 -17.15
N VAL A 78 5.67 23.78 -17.34
CA VAL A 78 4.58 24.56 -16.75
C VAL A 78 3.60 23.63 -16.08
N LYS A 79 3.25 23.90 -14.82
CA LYS A 79 2.29 23.14 -14.04
C LYS A 79 0.94 23.82 -13.98
N ILE A 80 -0.13 23.09 -14.29
CA ILE A 80 -1.51 23.57 -14.18
C ILE A 80 -2.39 22.53 -13.49
N GLY A 81 -3.49 22.97 -12.89
CA GLY A 81 -4.56 22.11 -12.39
C GLY A 81 -5.68 21.95 -13.41
N ALA A 82 -6.40 20.84 -13.32
CA ALA A 82 -7.58 20.55 -14.15
C ALA A 82 -8.68 21.63 -14.04
N GLY A 83 -9.63 21.54 -14.93
CA GLY A 83 -10.82 22.39 -14.96
C GLY A 83 -10.53 23.82 -15.44
N THR A 84 -10.14 24.71 -14.56
CA THR A 84 -9.86 26.11 -14.90
C THR A 84 -8.51 26.34 -15.56
N HIS A 85 -7.67 25.31 -15.68
CA HIS A 85 -6.28 25.38 -16.15
C HIS A 85 -5.45 26.41 -15.36
N LYS A 86 -5.77 26.59 -14.08
CA LYS A 86 -5.04 27.49 -13.19
C LYS A 86 -3.60 27.00 -13.05
N ARG A 87 -2.65 27.92 -13.20
CA ARG A 87 -1.24 27.63 -12.95
C ARG A 87 -1.01 27.38 -11.47
N LEU A 88 -0.25 26.33 -11.15
CA LEU A 88 0.03 25.90 -9.77
C LEU A 88 1.45 26.32 -9.38
N ALA A 89 1.52 27.28 -8.47
CA ALA A 89 2.76 27.71 -7.86
C ALA A 89 3.16 26.76 -6.71
N ASP A 90 4.44 26.78 -6.34
CA ASP A 90 5.00 26.03 -5.20
C ASP A 90 4.81 24.50 -5.27
N VAL A 91 4.70 23.95 -6.50
CA VAL A 91 4.64 22.50 -6.72
C VAL A 91 6.07 21.97 -6.92
N PRO A 92 6.53 21.05 -6.05
CA PRO A 92 7.87 20.50 -6.14
C PRO A 92 7.96 19.32 -7.10
N PHE A 93 9.04 19.28 -7.90
CA PHE A 93 9.40 18.16 -8.77
C PHE A 93 10.77 17.64 -8.38
N ARG A 94 10.88 16.34 -8.08
CA ARG A 94 12.13 15.64 -7.87
C ARG A 94 12.67 15.17 -9.22
N ILE A 95 13.93 15.46 -9.47
CA ILE A 95 14.70 15.01 -10.64
C ILE A 95 15.72 14.01 -10.13
N THR A 96 15.66 12.75 -10.52
CA THR A 96 16.57 11.70 -10.06
C THR A 96 17.36 11.10 -11.22
N SER A 97 18.68 11.10 -11.14
CA SER A 97 19.58 10.40 -12.09
C SER A 97 19.42 8.89 -11.96
N LYS A 98 19.20 8.18 -13.07
CA LYS A 98 19.13 6.70 -13.05
C LYS A 98 20.50 6.03 -12.92
N THR A 99 21.58 6.74 -13.22
CA THR A 99 22.95 6.19 -13.13
C THR A 99 23.55 6.36 -11.75
N THR A 100 23.26 7.49 -11.05
CA THR A 100 23.94 7.83 -9.80
C THR A 100 23.01 7.87 -8.59
N ASP A 101 21.70 7.80 -8.78
CA ASP A 101 20.67 8.02 -7.77
C ASP A 101 20.71 9.43 -7.12
N GLU A 102 21.57 10.32 -7.64
CA GLU A 102 21.59 11.74 -7.22
C GLU A 102 20.27 12.39 -7.59
N ASN A 103 19.70 13.17 -6.67
CA ASN A 103 18.44 13.84 -6.92
C ASN A 103 18.45 15.28 -6.39
N HIS A 104 17.65 16.11 -7.05
CA HIS A 104 17.43 17.52 -6.70
C HIS A 104 15.95 17.85 -6.88
N VAL A 105 15.48 18.88 -6.17
CA VAL A 105 14.10 19.33 -6.23
C VAL A 105 14.04 20.72 -6.84
N VAL A 106 13.24 20.87 -7.89
CA VAL A 106 12.86 22.16 -8.48
C VAL A 106 11.39 22.45 -8.15
N VAL A 107 11.06 23.72 -7.92
CA VAL A 107 9.73 24.14 -7.49
C VAL A 107 9.16 25.15 -8.50
N THR A 108 7.87 25.07 -8.81
CA THR A 108 7.20 26.01 -9.72
C THR A 108 7.11 27.41 -9.09
N ASP A 109 7.29 28.44 -9.90
CA ASP A 109 7.11 29.83 -9.53
C ASP A 109 5.62 30.27 -9.47
N ASP A 110 5.37 31.56 -9.22
CA ASP A 110 4.01 32.12 -9.15
C ASP A 110 3.21 31.97 -10.47
N ASN A 111 3.90 31.71 -11.59
CA ASN A 111 3.29 31.44 -12.89
C ASN A 111 3.19 29.93 -13.19
N GLY A 112 3.46 29.08 -12.23
CA GLY A 112 3.49 27.62 -12.41
C GLY A 112 4.63 27.14 -13.29
N GLN A 113 5.67 27.95 -13.52
CA GLN A 113 6.80 27.62 -14.37
C GLN A 113 7.96 27.11 -13.54
N PHE A 114 8.74 26.18 -14.08
CA PHE A 114 10.02 25.77 -13.51
C PHE A 114 11.03 25.53 -14.61
N SER A 115 12.31 25.71 -14.27
CA SER A 115 13.43 25.40 -15.17
C SER A 115 14.69 25.13 -14.35
N THR A 116 15.57 24.25 -14.85
CA THR A 116 16.92 24.05 -14.31
C THR A 116 17.95 24.92 -15.00
N SER A 117 17.58 25.68 -16.03
CA SER A 117 18.50 26.51 -16.83
C SER A 117 19.06 27.69 -16.04
N ALA A 118 20.33 28.01 -16.25
CA ALA A 118 20.97 29.18 -15.68
C ALA A 118 20.37 30.51 -16.20
N ASP A 119 19.66 30.50 -17.32
CA ASP A 119 18.89 31.67 -17.80
C ASP A 119 17.72 32.01 -16.87
N TRP A 120 17.24 31.02 -16.11
CA TRP A 120 16.20 31.17 -15.10
C TRP A 120 16.78 31.60 -13.74
N ALA A 121 17.73 30.81 -13.22
CA ALA A 121 18.46 31.08 -11.99
C ALA A 121 19.84 30.41 -12.01
N SER A 122 20.88 31.08 -11.47
CA SER A 122 22.21 30.50 -11.41
C SER A 122 22.23 29.14 -10.71
N HIS A 123 22.96 28.18 -11.28
CA HIS A 123 23.15 26.83 -10.69
C HIS A 123 23.81 26.83 -9.30
N LYS A 124 24.42 27.94 -8.89
CA LYS A 124 25.05 28.13 -7.56
C LYS A 124 24.05 28.58 -6.50
N HIS A 125 22.90 29.01 -6.90
CA HIS A 125 21.87 29.53 -6.05
C HIS A 125 20.61 28.71 -6.23
N ASN A 126 19.70 28.91 -5.31
CA ASN A 126 18.43 28.29 -5.39
C ASN A 126 17.67 28.71 -6.65
N THR A 127 17.05 27.78 -7.32
CA THR A 127 16.23 28.03 -8.51
C THR A 127 14.87 28.61 -8.12
N ASN A 128 14.10 29.13 -9.10
CA ASN A 128 12.77 29.67 -8.88
C ASN A 128 12.71 30.75 -7.78
N ALA A 129 13.69 31.65 -7.77
CA ALA A 129 13.76 32.79 -6.86
C ALA A 129 13.57 32.41 -5.38
N GLY A 130 14.16 31.31 -4.94
CA GLY A 130 14.11 30.90 -3.54
C GLY A 130 13.00 29.88 -3.21
N LYS A 131 12.31 29.37 -4.19
CA LYS A 131 11.21 28.42 -3.99
C LYS A 131 11.66 26.97 -3.79
N THR A 132 12.93 26.65 -4.04
CA THR A 132 13.48 25.32 -3.75
C THR A 132 14.15 25.27 -2.39
N SER A 133 14.21 24.08 -1.77
CA SER A 133 14.95 23.85 -0.52
C SER A 133 16.47 23.80 -0.72
N GLU A 134 16.96 23.82 -1.96
CA GLU A 134 18.37 23.67 -2.31
C GLU A 134 18.98 25.00 -2.80
N ASP A 135 20.30 25.15 -2.62
CA ASP A 135 21.06 26.32 -3.07
C ASP A 135 21.35 26.36 -4.57
N GLY A 136 20.59 25.61 -5.36
CA GLY A 136 20.73 25.54 -6.80
C GLY A 136 20.48 24.12 -7.30
N ILE A 137 20.45 23.96 -8.63
CA ILE A 137 20.34 22.65 -9.27
C ILE A 137 21.62 22.39 -10.06
N TRP A 138 22.38 21.40 -9.63
CA TRP A 138 23.59 20.97 -10.33
C TRP A 138 23.91 19.52 -10.01
N PHE A 139 23.86 18.68 -11.02
CA PHE A 139 24.19 17.26 -10.88
C PHE A 139 25.69 17.01 -11.08
N GLY A 140 26.24 16.13 -10.24
CA GLY A 140 27.63 15.70 -10.25
C GLY A 140 28.54 16.53 -9.34
N THR A 141 29.77 16.05 -9.16
CA THR A 141 30.72 16.61 -8.16
C THR A 141 31.50 17.82 -8.64
N SER A 142 31.33 18.26 -9.89
CA SER A 142 32.02 19.43 -10.41
C SER A 142 31.40 20.73 -9.88
N THR A 143 32.20 21.80 -9.83
CA THR A 143 31.69 23.14 -9.48
C THR A 143 30.60 23.56 -10.49
N PRO A 144 29.43 24.06 -10.02
CA PRO A 144 28.40 24.60 -10.88
C PRO A 144 28.93 25.68 -11.86
N ASP A 145 28.48 25.56 -13.11
CA ASP A 145 28.94 26.39 -14.24
C ASP A 145 27.73 26.81 -15.07
N ASP A 146 27.33 28.07 -14.96
CA ASP A 146 26.15 28.64 -15.61
C ASP A 146 26.25 28.71 -17.15
N SER A 147 27.42 28.41 -17.73
CA SER A 147 27.58 28.26 -19.19
C SER A 147 27.19 26.88 -19.72
N LYS A 148 26.75 25.97 -18.85
CA LYS A 148 26.42 24.57 -19.14
C LYS A 148 25.08 24.21 -18.54
N GLY A 149 24.42 23.19 -19.08
CA GLY A 149 23.19 22.66 -18.48
C GLY A 149 23.45 22.03 -17.10
N ALA A 150 22.44 22.02 -16.25
CA ALA A 150 22.49 21.46 -14.89
C ALA A 150 22.61 19.92 -14.88
N LEU A 151 22.01 19.24 -15.85
CA LEU A 151 21.85 17.80 -15.92
C LEU A 151 22.89 17.19 -16.90
N PRO A 152 23.82 16.31 -16.44
CA PRO A 152 24.69 15.53 -17.33
C PRO A 152 23.90 14.60 -18.27
N TYR A 153 24.57 14.10 -19.30
CA TYR A 153 24.08 13.04 -20.17
C TYR A 153 23.68 11.82 -19.31
N ASP A 154 22.38 11.58 -19.21
CA ASP A 154 21.80 10.47 -18.47
C ASP A 154 20.30 10.35 -18.78
N THR A 155 19.66 9.33 -18.22
CA THR A 155 18.21 9.23 -18.10
C THR A 155 17.80 9.67 -16.69
N TYR A 156 16.79 10.51 -16.61
CA TYR A 156 16.27 11.05 -15.34
C TYR A 156 14.82 10.63 -15.15
N ILE A 157 14.46 10.35 -13.91
CA ILE A 157 13.06 10.20 -13.47
C ILE A 157 12.61 11.56 -12.94
N ILE A 158 11.50 12.07 -13.47
CA ILE A 158 10.81 13.26 -13.00
C ILE A 158 9.60 12.82 -12.20
N GLU A 159 9.53 13.25 -10.96
CA GLU A 159 8.48 12.88 -10.01
C GLU A 159 7.87 14.15 -9.39
N GLU A 160 6.57 14.33 -9.52
CA GLU A 160 5.85 15.35 -8.77
C GLU A 160 5.71 14.94 -7.31
N LEU A 161 6.00 15.86 -6.39
CA LEU A 161 5.87 15.60 -4.97
C LEU A 161 4.61 16.27 -4.41
N ARG A 162 4.00 15.64 -3.40
CA ARG A 162 2.86 16.23 -2.69
C ARG A 162 3.28 17.49 -1.94
N SER A 163 2.45 18.54 -2.04
CA SER A 163 2.57 19.79 -1.32
C SER A 163 1.19 20.39 -1.03
N ASP A 164 1.12 21.47 -0.27
CA ASP A 164 -0.14 22.17 -0.05
C ASP A 164 -0.71 22.78 -1.35
N SER A 165 0.15 23.06 -2.32
CA SER A 165 -0.22 23.71 -3.59
C SER A 165 -0.90 22.77 -4.58
N ASN A 166 -0.68 21.48 -4.49
CA ASN A 166 -1.32 20.45 -5.31
C ASN A 166 -2.28 19.55 -4.52
N LYS A 167 -2.69 19.99 -3.32
CA LYS A 167 -3.70 19.29 -2.53
C LYS A 167 -5.04 19.28 -3.27
N GLY A 168 -5.67 18.11 -3.30
CA GLY A 168 -6.94 17.89 -4.03
C GLY A 168 -6.76 17.63 -5.52
N PHE A 169 -5.50 17.42 -5.96
CA PHE A 169 -5.18 16.95 -7.30
C PHE A 169 -4.43 15.61 -7.24
N GLU A 170 -4.67 14.75 -8.21
CA GLU A 170 -3.86 13.56 -8.43
C GLU A 170 -2.48 13.98 -8.94
N LEU A 171 -1.42 13.43 -8.36
CA LEU A 171 -0.07 13.67 -8.85
C LEU A 171 0.11 13.00 -10.21
N ILE A 172 0.84 13.68 -11.12
CA ILE A 172 1.24 13.00 -12.35
C ILE A 172 2.13 11.79 -12.05
N PRO A 173 1.90 10.65 -12.75
CA PRO A 173 2.79 9.50 -12.61
C PRO A 173 4.23 9.88 -12.95
N PRO A 174 5.23 9.36 -12.23
CA PRO A 174 6.64 9.59 -12.57
C PRO A 174 6.93 9.19 -14.02
N PHE A 175 7.72 9.99 -14.71
CA PHE A 175 8.09 9.74 -16.09
C PHE A 175 9.59 9.94 -16.32
N GLU A 176 10.10 9.40 -17.42
CA GLU A 176 11.52 9.47 -17.77
C GLU A 176 11.80 10.48 -18.87
N ILE A 177 12.94 11.15 -18.75
CA ILE A 177 13.54 11.98 -19.79
C ILE A 177 14.97 11.54 -20.06
N VAL A 178 15.51 11.87 -21.23
CA VAL A 178 16.91 11.57 -21.58
C VAL A 178 17.63 12.83 -22.01
N VAL A 179 18.65 13.21 -21.27
CA VAL A 179 19.59 14.28 -21.66
C VAL A 179 20.63 13.67 -22.61
N SER A 180 20.43 13.77 -23.92
CA SER A 180 21.28 13.15 -24.94
C SER A 180 22.13 14.12 -25.75
N ARG A 181 21.83 15.42 -25.67
CA ARG A 181 22.52 16.48 -26.44
C ARG A 181 23.04 17.57 -25.51
N ASN A 182 24.17 18.13 -25.90
CA ASN A 182 24.76 19.25 -25.16
C ASN A 182 23.99 20.56 -25.37
N ASN A 183 23.80 21.31 -24.28
CA ASN A 183 23.12 22.61 -24.26
C ASN A 183 21.69 22.58 -24.81
N LEU A 184 20.99 21.44 -24.64
CA LEU A 184 19.57 21.29 -24.96
C LEU A 184 18.75 21.57 -23.70
N VAL A 185 17.78 22.47 -23.81
CA VAL A 185 16.68 22.58 -22.85
C VAL A 185 15.55 21.68 -23.32
N ILE A 186 15.16 20.73 -22.50
CA ILE A 186 14.04 19.83 -22.76
C ILE A 186 12.80 20.49 -22.22
N ASP A 187 11.92 20.95 -23.12
CA ASP A 187 10.62 21.50 -22.79
C ASP A 187 9.64 20.34 -22.53
N LEU A 188 9.18 20.23 -21.28
CA LEU A 188 8.19 19.24 -20.83
C LEU A 188 6.75 19.67 -21.20
N GLY A 189 6.61 20.90 -21.71
CA GLY A 189 5.30 21.47 -22.01
C GLY A 189 4.46 21.76 -20.79
N THR A 190 3.16 21.53 -20.91
CA THR A 190 2.21 21.73 -19.82
C THR A 190 1.90 20.41 -19.13
N LEU A 191 2.22 20.34 -17.86
CA LEU A 191 1.94 19.23 -16.98
C LEU A 191 0.64 19.51 -16.22
N THR A 192 -0.40 18.72 -16.48
CA THR A 192 -1.74 18.94 -15.93
C THR A 192 -2.04 17.89 -14.86
N ASP A 193 -2.45 18.36 -13.67
CA ASP A 193 -3.05 17.48 -12.65
C ASP A 193 -4.55 17.39 -12.88
N GLU A 194 -5.10 16.21 -12.73
CA GLU A 194 -6.54 16.02 -12.61
C GLU A 194 -6.97 16.24 -11.15
N TYR A 195 -8.27 16.50 -10.92
CA TYR A 195 -8.78 16.53 -9.55
C TYR A 195 -8.71 15.15 -8.93
N GLU A 196 -8.32 15.08 -7.66
CA GLU A 196 -8.49 13.85 -6.88
C GLU A 196 -9.95 13.44 -6.94
N LYS A 197 -10.19 12.19 -7.30
CA LYS A 197 -11.52 11.60 -7.21
C LYS A 197 -11.87 11.45 -5.75
N GLU A 198 -13.08 11.86 -5.39
CA GLU A 198 -13.59 11.58 -4.06
C GLU A 198 -13.76 10.07 -3.91
N ILE A 199 -12.99 9.48 -3.01
CA ILE A 199 -13.12 8.05 -2.73
C ILE A 199 -14.40 7.83 -1.94
N SER A 200 -15.27 6.99 -2.50
CA SER A 200 -16.51 6.57 -1.82
C SER A 200 -16.42 5.11 -1.36
N ILE A 201 -17.11 4.83 -0.26
CA ILE A 201 -17.18 3.52 0.38
C ILE A 201 -18.65 3.17 0.65
N HIS A 202 -19.09 2.02 0.13
CA HIS A 202 -20.41 1.46 0.34
C HIS A 202 -20.26 0.03 0.82
N THR A 203 -20.94 -0.33 1.90
CA THR A 203 -20.73 -1.62 2.53
C THR A 203 -22.04 -2.35 2.75
N THR A 204 -21.97 -3.68 2.88
CA THR A 204 -23.10 -4.54 3.18
C THR A 204 -22.64 -5.70 4.04
N ALA A 205 -23.04 -5.69 5.31
CA ALA A 205 -22.74 -6.75 6.26
C ALA A 205 -23.81 -7.86 6.23
N THR A 206 -23.37 -9.12 6.24
CA THR A 206 -24.24 -10.30 6.23
C THR A 206 -23.62 -11.46 7.01
N SER A 207 -24.37 -12.53 7.21
CA SER A 207 -23.82 -13.84 7.57
C SER A 207 -22.97 -14.42 6.43
N LYS A 208 -22.27 -15.54 6.66
CA LYS A 208 -21.59 -16.30 5.61
C LYS A 208 -22.53 -16.75 4.49
N ASP A 209 -23.80 -16.91 4.79
CA ASP A 209 -24.84 -17.37 3.84
C ASP A 209 -25.57 -16.21 3.16
N GLY A 210 -25.16 -14.97 3.42
CA GLY A 210 -25.74 -13.76 2.83
C GLY A 210 -26.97 -13.21 3.55
N GLU A 211 -27.31 -13.72 4.76
CA GLU A 211 -28.49 -13.34 5.51
C GLU A 211 -28.22 -12.18 6.46
N LYS A 212 -29.26 -11.41 6.81
CA LYS A 212 -29.20 -10.31 7.79
C LYS A 212 -29.41 -10.77 9.24
N THR A 213 -29.55 -12.06 9.44
CA THR A 213 -29.73 -12.68 10.76
C THR A 213 -28.72 -13.79 10.97
N ILE A 214 -28.20 -13.90 12.18
CA ILE A 214 -27.26 -14.94 12.59
C ILE A 214 -27.71 -15.50 13.94
N LEU A 215 -27.77 -16.81 14.09
CA LEU A 215 -28.09 -17.46 15.35
C LEU A 215 -26.92 -17.30 16.36
N ALA A 216 -27.24 -16.85 17.57
CA ALA A 216 -26.25 -16.73 18.64
C ALA A 216 -25.48 -18.04 18.85
N GLY A 217 -24.15 -17.96 18.96
CA GLY A 217 -23.28 -19.13 19.10
C GLY A 217 -21.83 -18.73 19.43
N LYS A 218 -21.00 -19.76 19.71
CA LYS A 218 -19.59 -19.58 20.12
C LYS A 218 -18.70 -19.06 19.00
N GLU A 219 -19.04 -19.35 17.77
CA GLU A 219 -18.28 -18.97 16.58
C GLU A 219 -19.24 -18.45 15.50
N VAL A 220 -19.45 -17.15 15.54
CA VAL A 220 -20.27 -16.43 14.55
C VAL A 220 -19.36 -15.63 13.64
N THR A 221 -19.69 -15.60 12.35
CA THR A 221 -18.95 -14.78 11.38
C THR A 221 -19.90 -13.81 10.69
N ILE A 222 -19.56 -12.53 10.74
CA ILE A 222 -20.11 -11.49 9.88
C ILE A 222 -19.13 -11.28 8.72
N VAL A 223 -19.65 -11.24 7.50
CA VAL A 223 -18.91 -10.90 6.29
C VAL A 223 -19.39 -9.55 5.80
N ASP A 224 -18.49 -8.60 5.74
CA ASP A 224 -18.78 -7.31 5.15
C ASP A 224 -18.22 -7.23 3.74
N THR A 225 -19.09 -6.87 2.80
CA THR A 225 -18.77 -6.64 1.41
C THR A 225 -18.65 -5.13 1.18
N VAL A 226 -17.43 -4.68 0.96
CA VAL A 226 -17.09 -3.27 0.78
C VAL A 226 -16.89 -2.99 -0.71
N LYS A 227 -17.67 -2.06 -1.25
CA LYS A 227 -17.50 -1.51 -2.60
C LYS A 227 -16.80 -0.16 -2.47
N LEU A 228 -15.70 -0.02 -3.17
CA LEU A 228 -14.86 1.17 -3.20
C LEU A 228 -14.88 1.76 -4.60
N ASP A 229 -14.97 3.08 -4.71
CA ASP A 229 -14.93 3.83 -5.97
C ASP A 229 -14.03 5.04 -5.80
N GLY A 230 -13.35 5.48 -6.88
CA GLY A 230 -12.42 6.59 -6.88
C GLY A 230 -11.00 6.23 -6.40
N LEU A 231 -10.65 4.94 -6.34
CA LEU A 231 -9.30 4.51 -5.97
C LEU A 231 -8.28 4.90 -7.03
N THR A 232 -7.05 5.16 -6.61
CA THR A 232 -5.92 5.35 -7.51
C THR A 232 -5.24 4.00 -7.77
N LYS A 233 -5.25 3.57 -9.02
CA LYS A 233 -4.63 2.30 -9.44
C LYS A 233 -3.16 2.24 -9.07
N GLY A 234 -2.73 1.13 -8.49
CA GLY A 234 -1.36 0.90 -8.02
C GLY A 234 -1.09 1.43 -6.60
N THR A 235 -2.00 2.21 -6.03
CA THR A 235 -1.90 2.70 -4.66
C THR A 235 -2.25 1.59 -3.66
N LYS A 236 -1.50 1.53 -2.58
CA LYS A 236 -1.73 0.61 -1.47
C LYS A 236 -2.72 1.22 -0.50
N TYR A 237 -3.79 0.50 -0.18
CA TYR A 237 -4.82 0.90 0.77
C TYR A 237 -4.90 -0.09 1.93
N GLN A 238 -5.38 0.39 3.08
CA GLN A 238 -5.78 -0.43 4.22
C GLN A 238 -7.20 -0.10 4.63
N LEU A 239 -8.07 -1.11 4.59
CA LEU A 239 -9.42 -1.07 5.16
C LEU A 239 -9.34 -1.55 6.60
N LYS A 240 -9.87 -0.76 7.54
CA LYS A 240 -10.04 -1.13 8.95
C LYS A 240 -11.50 -1.15 9.28
N GLY A 241 -11.97 -2.27 9.84
CA GLY A 241 -13.37 -2.39 10.20
C GLY A 241 -13.56 -2.99 11.60
N TRP A 242 -14.67 -2.65 12.23
CA TRP A 242 -15.03 -3.14 13.57
C TRP A 242 -16.54 -3.24 13.74
N GLN A 243 -16.95 -3.98 14.74
CA GLN A 243 -18.35 -4.18 15.05
C GLN A 243 -18.82 -3.24 16.16
N MET A 244 -20.03 -2.67 16.00
CA MET A 244 -20.71 -1.83 16.98
C MET A 244 -21.97 -2.53 17.51
N LEU A 245 -22.31 -2.29 18.77
CA LEU A 245 -23.62 -2.59 19.35
C LEU A 245 -24.57 -1.42 19.02
N LYS A 246 -25.59 -1.65 18.18
CA LYS A 246 -26.47 -0.59 17.67
C LYS A 246 -27.17 0.17 18.79
N GLU A 247 -27.82 -0.56 19.71
CA GLU A 247 -28.64 0.02 20.77
C GLU A 247 -27.82 0.83 21.79
N GLU A 248 -26.59 0.42 22.04
CA GLU A 248 -25.69 1.10 22.97
C GLU A 248 -24.84 2.18 22.32
N ASN A 249 -24.80 2.21 20.97
CA ASN A 249 -23.87 3.02 20.17
C ASN A 249 -22.42 2.89 20.69
N ALA A 250 -22.00 1.66 20.93
CA ALA A 250 -20.72 1.32 21.55
C ALA A 250 -19.98 0.25 20.75
N GLU A 251 -18.65 0.25 20.80
CA GLU A 251 -17.83 -0.80 20.20
C GLU A 251 -18.12 -2.16 20.82
N LEU A 252 -18.21 -3.20 20.00
CA LEU A 252 -18.37 -4.57 20.48
C LEU A 252 -17.06 -5.09 21.05
N ILE A 253 -17.05 -5.34 22.35
CA ILE A 253 -15.91 -5.88 23.09
C ILE A 253 -16.21 -7.32 23.52
N ILE A 254 -15.43 -8.28 23.09
CA ILE A 254 -15.48 -9.68 23.49
C ILE A 254 -14.16 -10.06 24.17
N ASP A 255 -14.23 -10.61 25.36
CA ASP A 255 -13.06 -11.00 26.18
C ASP A 255 -12.03 -9.85 26.32
N GLY A 256 -12.52 -8.61 26.46
CA GLY A 256 -11.70 -7.41 26.63
C GLY A 256 -11.02 -6.90 25.37
N LYS A 257 -11.38 -7.42 24.20
CA LYS A 257 -10.86 -6.99 22.90
C LYS A 257 -11.99 -6.51 21.99
N ARG A 258 -11.74 -5.45 21.23
CA ARG A 258 -12.66 -5.01 20.18
C ARG A 258 -12.75 -6.08 19.08
N VAL A 259 -13.97 -6.35 18.62
CA VAL A 259 -14.19 -7.18 17.44
C VAL A 259 -13.88 -6.35 16.22
N GLU A 260 -12.68 -6.50 15.69
CA GLU A 260 -12.15 -5.75 14.56
C GLU A 260 -11.33 -6.65 13.63
N ASN A 261 -11.16 -6.22 12.41
CA ASN A 261 -10.24 -6.81 11.44
C ASN A 261 -9.76 -5.73 10.48
N ASP A 262 -8.62 -5.96 9.83
CA ASP A 262 -8.09 -5.10 8.80
C ASP A 262 -7.70 -5.90 7.55
N TYR A 263 -7.75 -5.23 6.41
CA TYR A 263 -7.39 -5.80 5.13
C TYR A 263 -6.57 -4.80 4.33
N THR A 264 -5.37 -5.20 3.91
CA THR A 264 -4.47 -4.36 3.11
C THR A 264 -4.40 -4.91 1.68
N PHE A 265 -4.55 -4.02 0.69
CA PHE A 265 -4.55 -4.38 -0.72
C PHE A 265 -3.87 -3.30 -1.56
N VAL A 266 -3.57 -3.62 -2.81
CA VAL A 266 -3.15 -2.66 -3.84
C VAL A 266 -4.30 -2.52 -4.82
N ALA A 267 -4.72 -1.31 -5.11
CA ALA A 267 -5.81 -1.09 -6.06
C ALA A 267 -5.36 -1.52 -7.47
N ASP A 268 -6.09 -2.46 -8.06
CA ASP A 268 -5.90 -2.92 -9.44
C ASP A 268 -6.80 -2.18 -10.44
N ASP A 269 -7.83 -1.52 -9.93
CA ASP A 269 -8.73 -0.65 -10.69
C ASP A 269 -9.23 0.52 -9.82
N GLU A 270 -9.91 1.50 -10.42
CA GLU A 270 -10.55 2.63 -9.72
C GLU A 270 -11.76 2.18 -8.89
N GLU A 271 -12.46 1.13 -9.33
CA GLU A 271 -13.54 0.49 -8.62
C GLU A 271 -13.11 -0.90 -8.14
N MET A 272 -13.28 -1.18 -6.86
CA MET A 272 -12.97 -2.49 -6.27
C MET A 272 -14.07 -2.97 -5.34
N LYS A 273 -14.17 -4.29 -5.25
CA LYS A 273 -14.97 -4.98 -4.24
C LYS A 273 -14.03 -5.83 -3.38
N VAL A 274 -14.05 -5.58 -2.07
CA VAL A 274 -13.28 -6.35 -1.09
C VAL A 274 -14.21 -6.92 -0.03
N GLU A 275 -13.82 -8.03 0.59
CA GLU A 275 -14.58 -8.64 1.67
C GLU A 275 -13.69 -8.71 2.92
N ILE A 276 -14.27 -8.32 4.06
CA ILE A 276 -13.64 -8.42 5.37
C ILE A 276 -14.55 -9.21 6.30
N SER A 277 -14.00 -10.13 7.07
CA SER A 277 -14.76 -11.04 7.92
C SER A 277 -14.41 -10.86 9.38
N TYR A 278 -15.42 -10.92 10.25
CA TYR A 278 -15.30 -10.80 11.69
C TYR A 278 -15.84 -12.08 12.33
N THR A 279 -14.96 -12.85 12.98
CA THR A 279 -15.35 -14.08 13.67
C THR A 279 -15.18 -13.92 15.18
N PHE A 280 -16.23 -14.14 15.93
CA PHE A 280 -16.26 -13.92 17.38
C PHE A 280 -17.30 -14.79 18.09
N ASN A 281 -17.24 -14.80 19.43
CA ASN A 281 -18.23 -15.48 20.26
C ASN A 281 -19.45 -14.56 20.49
N ALA A 282 -20.58 -14.93 19.91
CA ALA A 282 -21.85 -14.20 20.02
C ALA A 282 -22.87 -14.89 20.94
N SER A 283 -22.49 -15.89 21.74
CA SER A 283 -23.42 -16.66 22.59
C SER A 283 -24.24 -15.79 23.55
N ALA A 284 -23.68 -14.65 23.98
CA ALA A 284 -24.34 -13.70 24.88
C ALA A 284 -25.03 -12.52 24.16
N LEU A 285 -25.05 -12.51 22.82
CA LEU A 285 -25.52 -11.38 22.01
C LEU A 285 -26.92 -11.62 21.41
N GLY A 286 -27.62 -12.69 21.80
CA GLY A 286 -28.97 -12.94 21.31
C GLY A 286 -29.91 -11.74 21.50
N GLY A 287 -30.62 -11.34 20.44
CA GLY A 287 -31.49 -10.17 20.39
C GLY A 287 -30.78 -8.83 20.11
N LYS A 288 -29.45 -8.83 19.89
CA LYS A 288 -28.69 -7.60 19.62
C LYS A 288 -28.51 -7.36 18.13
N ASN A 289 -28.59 -6.07 17.72
CA ASN A 289 -28.20 -5.64 16.40
C ASN A 289 -26.72 -5.20 16.41
N LEU A 290 -25.95 -5.72 15.48
CA LEU A 290 -24.56 -5.33 15.26
C LEU A 290 -24.45 -4.54 13.97
N VAL A 291 -23.68 -3.46 13.99
CA VAL A 291 -23.42 -2.61 12.84
C VAL A 291 -21.92 -2.62 12.58
N THR A 292 -21.55 -2.84 11.32
CA THR A 292 -20.14 -2.83 10.91
C THR A 292 -19.74 -1.41 10.53
N PHE A 293 -18.64 -0.91 11.07
CA PHE A 293 -18.05 0.38 10.73
C PHE A 293 -16.72 0.17 10.02
N GLU A 294 -16.41 1.01 9.02
CA GLU A 294 -15.17 0.95 8.26
C GLU A 294 -14.52 2.31 8.10
N GLU A 295 -13.19 2.28 8.03
CA GLU A 295 -12.32 3.37 7.59
C GLU A 295 -11.34 2.88 6.55
N LEU A 296 -11.20 3.63 5.46
CA LEU A 296 -10.20 3.37 4.41
C LEU A 296 -9.05 4.36 4.54
N TYR A 297 -7.85 3.83 4.50
CA TYR A 297 -6.61 4.60 4.55
C TYR A 297 -5.80 4.40 3.28
N ASP A 298 -5.26 5.49 2.72
CA ASP A 298 -4.08 5.41 1.85
C ASP A 298 -2.89 4.95 2.70
N PHE A 299 -2.33 3.81 2.33
CA PHE A 299 -1.27 3.12 3.05
C PHE A 299 0.04 3.08 2.23
N SER A 300 0.21 4.02 1.30
CA SER A 300 1.43 4.17 0.50
C SER A 300 2.63 4.47 1.39
N ASN A 301 2.43 5.25 2.46
CA ASN A 301 3.38 5.43 3.54
C ASN A 301 2.84 4.75 4.81
N PRO A 302 3.34 3.53 5.18
CA PRO A 302 2.87 2.82 6.37
C PRO A 302 3.13 3.53 7.69
N ASP A 303 4.11 4.43 7.74
CA ASP A 303 4.45 5.18 8.95
C ASP A 303 3.49 6.37 9.19
N GLU A 304 2.84 6.85 8.12
CA GLU A 304 1.88 7.97 8.16
C GLU A 304 0.67 7.67 7.25
N PRO A 305 -0.20 6.70 7.60
CA PRO A 305 -1.37 6.38 6.81
C PRO A 305 -2.39 7.53 6.84
N VAL A 306 -2.95 7.88 5.68
CA VAL A 306 -3.92 8.97 5.54
C VAL A 306 -5.32 8.40 5.37
N LYS A 307 -6.27 8.75 6.26
CA LYS A 307 -7.67 8.36 6.10
C LYS A 307 -8.28 9.08 4.89
N VAL A 308 -8.82 8.31 3.95
CA VAL A 308 -9.35 8.81 2.67
C VAL A 308 -10.87 8.64 2.54
N ALA A 309 -11.47 7.67 3.24
CA ALA A 309 -12.92 7.49 3.29
C ALA A 309 -13.34 6.76 4.57
N GLU A 310 -14.62 6.85 4.92
CA GLU A 310 -15.20 6.10 6.03
C GLU A 310 -16.69 5.83 5.79
N HIS A 311 -17.19 4.73 6.37
CA HIS A 311 -18.60 4.45 6.51
C HIS A 311 -18.91 4.08 7.97
N LYS A 312 -19.51 5.02 8.70
CA LYS A 312 -19.79 4.91 10.15
C LYS A 312 -21.18 5.43 10.47
N ASP A 313 -22.19 4.86 9.83
CA ASP A 313 -23.58 5.17 10.13
C ASP A 313 -24.20 4.05 10.97
N ILE A 314 -24.46 4.34 12.26
CA ILE A 314 -25.04 3.38 13.21
C ILE A 314 -26.47 2.97 12.83
N GLU A 315 -27.17 3.77 12.02
CA GLU A 315 -28.54 3.51 11.58
C GLU A 315 -28.62 2.80 10.21
N ASP A 316 -27.49 2.55 9.56
CA ASP A 316 -27.48 1.89 8.26
C ASP A 316 -27.92 0.42 8.36
N ASP A 317 -29.11 0.13 7.81
CA ASP A 317 -29.62 -1.23 7.70
C ASP A 317 -28.76 -2.14 6.78
N GLY A 318 -28.05 -1.54 5.82
CA GLY A 318 -27.10 -2.23 4.96
C GLY A 318 -25.93 -2.84 5.73
N GLN A 319 -25.52 -2.20 6.81
CA GLN A 319 -24.45 -2.65 7.69
C GLN A 319 -24.92 -3.37 8.96
N THR A 320 -26.25 -3.47 9.16
CA THR A 320 -26.84 -4.07 10.35
C THR A 320 -27.07 -5.56 10.16
N VAL A 321 -26.68 -6.36 11.16
CA VAL A 321 -26.95 -7.79 11.29
C VAL A 321 -27.53 -8.07 12.66
N LEU A 322 -28.69 -8.75 12.71
CA LEU A 322 -29.34 -9.19 13.94
C LEU A 322 -28.77 -10.52 14.41
N ILE A 323 -28.29 -10.59 15.63
CA ILE A 323 -27.97 -11.84 16.30
C ILE A 323 -29.27 -12.36 16.95
N THR A 324 -29.85 -13.42 16.41
CA THR A 324 -31.09 -14.01 16.94
C THR A 324 -30.81 -14.87 18.17
N GLU A 325 -31.76 -14.88 19.09
CA GLU A 325 -31.63 -15.72 20.28
C GLU A 325 -31.68 -17.21 19.95
N ARG A 326 -30.85 -17.98 20.60
CA ARG A 326 -30.90 -19.45 20.56
C ARG A 326 -31.90 -19.92 21.63
N ILE A 327 -33.05 -20.39 21.16
CA ILE A 327 -34.11 -20.91 22.06
C ILE A 327 -34.00 -22.41 22.16
N ILE A 328 -33.67 -22.91 23.36
CA ILE A 328 -33.62 -24.34 23.65
C ILE A 328 -35.02 -24.77 24.11
N LYS A 329 -35.59 -25.74 23.43
CA LYS A 329 -36.86 -26.39 23.81
C LYS A 329 -36.60 -27.76 24.40
N ILE A 330 -37.37 -28.10 25.41
CA ILE A 330 -37.29 -29.38 26.10
C ILE A 330 -38.69 -30.05 26.13
N HIS A 331 -38.76 -31.29 25.69
CA HIS A 331 -39.92 -32.14 25.78
C HIS A 331 -39.56 -33.42 26.48
N THR A 332 -40.43 -33.87 27.41
CA THR A 332 -40.16 -35.09 28.17
C THR A 332 -41.33 -36.05 28.10
N THR A 333 -41.00 -37.35 28.18
CA THR A 333 -41.98 -38.41 28.26
C THR A 333 -41.50 -39.45 29.27
N VAL A 334 -42.26 -39.58 30.32
CA VAL A 334 -41.95 -40.51 31.45
C VAL A 334 -42.70 -41.84 31.27
N THR A 335 -41.97 -42.96 31.45
CA THR A 335 -42.53 -44.32 31.38
C THR A 335 -41.83 -45.22 32.41
N ASP A 336 -42.36 -46.44 32.58
CA ASP A 336 -41.58 -47.53 33.17
C ASP A 336 -40.57 -48.10 32.13
N LYS A 337 -39.81 -49.12 32.53
CA LYS A 337 -38.85 -49.82 31.65
C LYS A 337 -39.49 -50.55 30.47
N ASP A 338 -40.80 -50.83 30.52
CA ASP A 338 -41.53 -51.54 29.49
C ASP A 338 -42.39 -50.58 28.63
N GLY A 339 -42.24 -49.23 28.83
CA GLY A 339 -42.94 -48.19 28.07
C GLY A 339 -44.34 -47.84 28.58
N ASN A 340 -44.76 -48.35 29.73
CA ASN A 340 -46.08 -48.12 30.29
C ASN A 340 -46.13 -46.82 31.12
N LYS A 341 -47.30 -46.20 31.22
CA LYS A 341 -47.57 -44.99 32.01
C LYS A 341 -48.00 -45.29 33.45
N GLU A 342 -48.28 -46.56 33.78
CA GLU A 342 -48.69 -47.02 35.07
C GLU A 342 -47.62 -47.93 35.68
N LEU A 343 -47.19 -47.63 36.88
CA LEU A 343 -46.21 -48.43 37.64
C LEU A 343 -46.86 -49.02 38.84
N LYS A 344 -46.54 -50.28 39.12
CA LYS A 344 -46.95 -50.94 40.36
C LYS A 344 -46.05 -50.47 41.52
N ALA A 345 -46.70 -50.14 42.65
CA ALA A 345 -45.94 -49.84 43.87
C ALA A 345 -45.08 -51.03 44.27
N GLY A 346 -43.82 -50.78 44.59
CA GLY A 346 -42.85 -51.77 44.96
C GLY A 346 -41.64 -51.17 45.71
N LYS A 347 -40.78 -52.04 46.17
CA LYS A 347 -39.59 -51.66 46.91
C LYS A 347 -38.57 -50.90 46.01
N ASP A 348 -38.42 -51.39 44.80
CA ASP A 348 -37.53 -50.82 43.79
C ASP A 348 -38.32 -50.52 42.52
N VAL A 349 -38.59 -49.27 42.26
CA VAL A 349 -39.32 -48.75 41.10
C VAL A 349 -38.39 -47.93 40.24
N THR A 350 -38.35 -48.22 38.96
CA THR A 350 -37.57 -47.46 37.96
C THR A 350 -38.49 -46.63 37.09
N ILE A 351 -38.23 -45.35 36.98
CA ILE A 351 -38.87 -44.43 36.06
C ILE A 351 -37.85 -44.04 35.01
N ILE A 352 -38.22 -44.08 33.74
CA ILE A 352 -37.43 -43.65 32.61
C ILE A 352 -38.07 -42.38 32.05
N ASP A 353 -37.29 -41.29 32.03
CA ASP A 353 -37.67 -40.07 31.38
C ASP A 353 -36.89 -39.94 30.05
N THR A 354 -37.63 -39.94 28.94
CA THR A 354 -37.09 -39.71 27.63
C THR A 354 -37.21 -38.21 27.33
N VAL A 355 -36.06 -37.55 27.17
CA VAL A 355 -35.99 -36.11 26.95
C VAL A 355 -35.55 -35.86 25.51
N THR A 356 -36.36 -35.05 24.80
CA THR A 356 -36.02 -34.52 23.48
C THR A 356 -35.71 -33.05 23.62
N LEU A 357 -34.57 -32.66 23.07
CA LEU A 357 -34.03 -31.28 23.10
C LEU A 357 -33.97 -30.75 21.68
N GLU A 358 -34.30 -29.48 21.49
CA GLU A 358 -34.16 -28.75 20.22
C GLU A 358 -33.41 -27.41 20.48
N GLY A 359 -32.67 -26.94 19.49
CA GLY A 359 -31.98 -25.65 19.54
C GLY A 359 -30.66 -25.70 20.31
N LEU A 360 -30.05 -26.88 20.44
CA LEU A 360 -28.74 -27.02 21.07
C LEU A 360 -27.63 -26.43 20.19
N GLU A 361 -26.56 -25.96 20.82
CA GLU A 361 -25.34 -25.58 20.12
C GLU A 361 -24.38 -26.76 20.07
N VAL A 362 -24.04 -27.20 18.85
CA VAL A 362 -23.14 -28.34 18.62
C VAL A 362 -21.78 -28.09 19.31
N GLY A 363 -21.24 -29.12 19.97
CA GLY A 363 -19.99 -29.03 20.72
C GLY A 363 -20.11 -28.35 22.10
N THR A 364 -21.30 -27.90 22.50
CA THR A 364 -21.52 -27.35 23.84
C THR A 364 -21.90 -28.46 24.81
N GLN A 365 -21.33 -28.41 26.00
CA GLN A 365 -21.66 -29.34 27.08
C GLN A 365 -22.90 -28.84 27.84
N TYR A 366 -23.88 -29.72 27.98
CA TYR A 366 -25.11 -29.44 28.69
C TYR A 366 -25.25 -30.40 29.90
N LYS A 367 -25.93 -29.92 30.92
CA LYS A 367 -26.35 -30.73 32.07
C LYS A 367 -27.87 -30.76 32.16
N LEU A 368 -28.46 -31.93 32.03
CA LEU A 368 -29.88 -32.16 32.25
C LEU A 368 -30.07 -32.58 33.71
N VAL A 369 -31.01 -31.97 34.39
CA VAL A 369 -31.38 -32.34 35.80
C VAL A 369 -32.87 -32.61 35.81
N GLY A 370 -33.27 -33.78 36.24
CA GLY A 370 -34.68 -34.21 36.36
C GLY A 370 -35.00 -34.62 37.79
N TRP A 371 -36.20 -34.32 38.23
CA TRP A 371 -36.70 -34.75 39.52
C TRP A 371 -38.16 -35.11 39.47
N GLN A 372 -38.62 -35.91 40.44
CA GLN A 372 -40.00 -36.38 40.51
C GLN A 372 -40.85 -35.46 41.38
N MET A 373 -42.08 -35.22 40.93
CA MET A 373 -43.08 -34.42 41.61
C MET A 373 -44.32 -35.25 41.98
N LEU A 374 -44.91 -35.03 43.13
CA LEU A 374 -46.24 -35.47 43.50
C LEU A 374 -47.26 -34.50 42.88
N LYS A 375 -48.01 -34.95 41.86
CA LYS A 375 -48.88 -34.09 41.04
C LYS A 375 -49.96 -33.42 41.84
N GLU A 376 -50.69 -34.17 42.72
CA GLU A 376 -51.82 -33.66 43.48
C GLU A 376 -51.40 -32.66 44.58
N GLU A 377 -50.20 -32.79 45.11
CA GLU A 377 -49.65 -31.95 46.16
C GLU A 377 -48.82 -30.81 45.61
N ASN A 378 -48.49 -30.86 44.32
CA ASN A 378 -47.52 -29.95 43.68
C ASN A 378 -46.21 -29.82 44.49
N ALA A 379 -45.72 -30.95 44.99
CA ALA A 379 -44.58 -31.03 45.86
C ALA A 379 -43.50 -31.98 45.32
N GLU A 380 -42.26 -31.78 45.68
CA GLU A 380 -41.16 -32.67 45.34
C GLU A 380 -41.34 -34.07 45.98
N LEU A 381 -41.11 -35.16 45.25
CA LEU A 381 -41.11 -36.51 45.81
C LEU A 381 -39.85 -36.70 46.66
N LEU A 382 -40.07 -36.83 47.97
CA LEU A 382 -38.99 -37.12 48.91
C LEU A 382 -39.07 -38.56 49.43
N ILE A 383 -37.98 -39.31 49.31
CA ILE A 383 -37.80 -40.63 49.89
C ILE A 383 -36.73 -40.56 50.99
N ASN A 384 -37.11 -40.87 52.23
CA ASN A 384 -36.23 -40.72 53.40
C ASN A 384 -35.63 -39.30 53.52
N GLY A 385 -36.41 -38.27 53.22
CA GLY A 385 -36.03 -36.86 53.25
C GLY A 385 -35.10 -36.40 52.11
N LYS A 386 -34.85 -37.21 51.11
CA LYS A 386 -34.05 -36.87 49.94
C LYS A 386 -34.93 -36.80 48.70
N ARG A 387 -34.72 -35.77 47.85
CA ARG A 387 -35.38 -35.61 46.55
C ARG A 387 -35.01 -36.78 45.64
N VAL A 388 -36.03 -37.32 44.94
CA VAL A 388 -35.81 -38.30 43.89
C VAL A 388 -35.43 -37.55 42.62
N GLU A 389 -34.13 -37.51 42.35
CA GLU A 389 -33.57 -36.79 41.21
C GLU A 389 -32.48 -37.58 40.51
N SER A 390 -32.24 -37.23 39.28
CA SER A 390 -31.09 -37.73 38.50
C SER A 390 -30.56 -36.63 37.62
N ASP A 391 -29.27 -36.65 37.27
CA ASP A 391 -28.65 -35.77 36.33
C ASP A 391 -27.89 -36.54 35.24
N TYR A 392 -27.75 -35.89 34.11
CA TYR A 392 -27.04 -36.41 32.93
C TYR A 392 -26.27 -35.30 32.25
N MET A 393 -24.96 -35.51 32.03
CA MET A 393 -24.13 -34.57 31.27
C MET A 393 -23.83 -35.14 29.89
N PHE A 394 -23.92 -34.29 28.87
CA PHE A 394 -23.61 -34.65 27.48
C PHE A 394 -23.05 -33.47 26.73
N THR A 395 -22.35 -33.74 25.65
CA THR A 395 -21.96 -32.73 24.66
C THR A 395 -22.89 -32.87 23.44
N ALA A 396 -23.50 -31.79 23.00
CA ALA A 396 -24.38 -31.84 21.84
C ALA A 396 -23.58 -32.17 20.57
N ASP A 397 -23.98 -33.20 19.87
CA ASP A 397 -23.45 -33.64 18.56
C ASP A 397 -24.32 -33.19 17.39
N SER A 398 -25.52 -32.69 17.69
CA SER A 398 -26.52 -32.16 16.75
C SER A 398 -27.30 -31.01 17.43
N GLU A 399 -28.13 -30.31 16.66
CA GLU A 399 -29.02 -29.25 17.18
C GLU A 399 -30.28 -29.82 17.85
N THR A 400 -30.53 -31.08 17.62
CA THR A 400 -31.64 -31.81 18.21
C THR A 400 -31.20 -33.16 18.75
#